data_c18b95f63bd63776fe735eb3ef06e989
#
_entry.id   c18b95f63bd63776fe735eb3ef06e989
#
_cell.length_a   1.000
_cell.length_b   1.000
_cell.length_c   1.000
_cell.angle_alpha   90.00
_cell.angle_beta   90.00
_cell.angle_gamma   90.00
#
_symmetry.space_group_name_H-M   'P 1'
#
loop_
_entity.id
_entity.type
_entity.pdbx_description
1 polymer ?
#
loop_
_entity_poly.entity_id
_entity_poly.type
_entity_poly.pdbx_seq_one_letter_code
_entity_poly.pdbx_strand_id
1 'polypeptide(L)'
;SHGKIEALCICDQESDNYLLMDTGWDKTGRVHAVVFHLRIIDGKICIEWDGTERGITGELLELGVEKDDIILGFIRPEYRQFTDFSVA
;
A
#
# COMPACT_ATOMS: atom_id res chain seq x y z
N SER A 1 20.74 -20.23 11.00
CA SER A 1 19.94 -19.90 9.84
C SER A 1 19.17 -18.62 10.06
N HIS A 2 19.01 -17.87 9.02
CA HIS A 2 18.35 -16.58 9.10
C HIS A 2 16.85 -16.65 8.80
N GLY A 3 16.33 -17.85 8.60
CA GLY A 3 14.94 -18.00 8.24
C GLY A 3 14.68 -17.53 6.82
N LYS A 4 13.43 -17.61 6.43
CA LYS A 4 13.00 -17.21 5.09
C LYS A 4 11.75 -16.36 5.19
N ILE A 5 11.75 -15.26 4.48
CA ILE A 5 10.58 -14.40 4.32
C ILE A 5 10.08 -14.57 2.89
N GLU A 6 8.82 -14.88 2.76
CA GLU A 6 8.15 -15.03 1.48
C GLU A 6 7.24 -13.82 1.25
N ALA A 7 7.38 -13.21 0.09
CA ALA A 7 6.50 -12.12 -0.30
C ALA A 7 5.32 -12.68 -1.08
N LEU A 8 4.11 -12.38 -0.64
CA LEU A 8 2.88 -12.87 -1.25
C LEU A 8 2.08 -11.71 -1.81
N CYS A 9 1.82 -11.76 -3.13
CA CYS A 9 0.91 -10.81 -3.77
C CYS A 9 -0.49 -11.40 -3.73
N ILE A 10 -1.41 -10.70 -3.10
CA ILE A 10 -2.80 -11.09 -3.02
C ILE A 10 -3.61 -10.07 -3.80
N CYS A 11 -4.15 -10.48 -4.93
CA CYS A 11 -4.86 -9.60 -5.85
C CYS A 11 -6.28 -10.11 -6.01
N ASP A 12 -7.25 -9.26 -5.69
CA ASP A 12 -8.66 -9.55 -5.90
C ASP A 12 -9.25 -8.48 -6.81
N GLN A 13 -9.41 -8.82 -8.08
CA GLN A 13 -9.95 -7.90 -9.07
C GLN A 13 -11.45 -7.65 -8.89
N GLU A 14 -12.15 -8.56 -8.24
CA GLU A 14 -13.57 -8.42 -8.00
C GLU A 14 -13.86 -7.31 -7.00
N SER A 15 -13.11 -7.27 -5.92
CA SER A 15 -13.26 -6.25 -4.89
C SER A 15 -12.27 -5.09 -5.05
N ASP A 16 -11.35 -5.18 -6.04
CA ASP A 16 -10.29 -4.19 -6.27
C ASP A 16 -9.43 -3.94 -5.03
N ASN A 17 -9.00 -5.04 -4.40
CA ASN A 17 -8.07 -5.03 -3.28
C ASN A 17 -6.77 -5.73 -3.66
N TYR A 18 -5.65 -5.06 -3.38
CA TYR A 18 -4.32 -5.55 -3.75
C TYR A 18 -3.39 -5.40 -2.57
N LEU A 19 -2.87 -6.53 -2.09
CA LEU A 19 -2.00 -6.57 -0.92
C LEU A 19 -0.68 -7.21 -1.26
N LEU A 20 0.37 -6.69 -0.66
CA LEU A 20 1.64 -7.39 -0.57
C LEU A 20 1.84 -7.75 0.89
N MET A 21 2.10 -9.03 1.15
CA MET A 21 2.33 -9.53 2.49
C MET A 21 3.69 -10.19 2.58
N ASP A 22 4.32 -10.01 3.73
CA ASP A 22 5.48 -10.80 4.10
C ASP A 22 5.06 -11.86 5.10
N THR A 23 5.45 -13.11 4.87
CA THR A 23 5.20 -14.21 5.79
C THR A 23 6.42 -15.10 5.89
N GLY A 24 6.73 -15.57 7.07
CA GLY A 24 7.87 -16.45 7.27
C GLY A 24 8.47 -16.29 8.64
N TRP A 25 9.78 -16.43 8.69
CA TRP A 25 10.54 -16.39 9.93
C TRP A 25 11.87 -15.68 9.69
N ASP A 26 12.26 -14.86 10.63
CA ASP A 26 13.60 -14.31 10.66
C ASP A 26 14.22 -14.60 12.03
N LYS A 27 15.40 -14.04 12.29
CA LYS A 27 16.12 -14.32 13.54
C LYS A 27 15.39 -13.79 14.78
N THR A 28 14.40 -12.89 14.60
CA THR A 28 13.62 -12.34 15.70
C THR A 28 12.33 -13.10 15.96
N GLY A 29 11.95 -14.01 15.05
CA GLY A 29 10.76 -14.85 15.20
C GLY A 29 9.86 -14.85 13.99
N ARG A 30 8.55 -14.97 14.23
CA ARG A 30 7.53 -15.02 13.18
C ARG A 30 7.37 -13.66 12.53
N VAL A 31 7.39 -13.66 11.21
CA VAL A 31 7.05 -12.50 10.39
C VAL A 31 5.73 -12.79 9.69
N HIS A 32 4.75 -11.93 9.88
CA HIS A 32 3.46 -12.05 9.21
C HIS A 32 2.83 -10.67 9.19
N ALA A 33 3.00 -9.96 8.10
CA ALA A 33 2.63 -8.55 8.06
C ALA A 33 2.22 -8.12 6.66
N VAL A 34 1.32 -7.15 6.62
CA VAL A 34 0.99 -6.45 5.38
C VAL A 34 2.10 -5.44 5.10
N VAL A 35 2.70 -5.53 3.92
CA VAL A 35 3.70 -4.55 3.47
C VAL A 35 2.98 -3.31 2.94
N PHE A 36 2.01 -3.52 2.04
CA PHE A 36 1.11 -2.44 1.64
C PHE A 36 -0.24 -3.02 1.26
N HIS A 37 -1.26 -2.16 1.32
CA HIS A 37 -2.61 -2.50 0.90
C HIS A 37 -3.16 -1.36 0.06
N LEU A 38 -3.50 -1.66 -1.19
CA LEU A 38 -4.08 -0.71 -2.14
C LEU A 38 -5.49 -1.13 -2.50
N ARG A 39 -6.35 -0.17 -2.71
CA ARG A 39 -7.70 -0.39 -3.25
C ARG A 39 -7.93 0.54 -4.42
N ILE A 40 -8.74 0.10 -5.37
CA ILE A 40 -9.20 0.99 -6.43
C ILE A 40 -10.61 1.46 -6.06
N ILE A 41 -10.76 2.76 -5.93
CA ILE A 41 -12.04 3.40 -5.57
C ILE A 41 -12.31 4.52 -6.58
N ASP A 42 -13.39 4.38 -7.33
CA ASP A 42 -13.81 5.39 -8.32
C ASP A 42 -12.68 5.78 -9.29
N GLY A 43 -11.92 4.79 -9.73
CA GLY A 43 -10.82 4.99 -10.66
C GLY A 43 -9.55 5.53 -10.03
N LYS A 44 -9.51 5.69 -8.72
CA LYS A 44 -8.32 6.20 -8.01
C LYS A 44 -7.70 5.09 -7.17
N ILE A 45 -6.41 5.22 -6.91
CA ILE A 45 -5.68 4.29 -6.07
C ILE A 45 -5.72 4.81 -4.64
N CYS A 46 -6.41 4.08 -3.78
CA CYS A 46 -6.43 4.38 -2.35
C CYS A 46 -5.37 3.55 -1.65
N ILE A 47 -4.41 4.19 -1.02
CA ILE A 47 -3.39 3.53 -0.22
C ILE A 47 -3.95 3.38 1.18
N GLU A 48 -4.41 2.14 1.51
CA GLU A 48 -4.97 1.86 2.83
C GLU A 48 -3.87 1.71 3.87
N TRP A 49 -2.75 1.16 3.47
CA TRP A 49 -1.60 0.96 4.34
C TRP A 49 -0.33 0.99 3.51
N ASP A 50 0.71 1.61 4.03
CA ASP A 50 2.03 1.63 3.41
C ASP A 50 3.09 1.39 4.48
N GLY A 51 3.59 0.15 4.52
CA GLY A 51 4.67 -0.25 5.41
C GLY A 51 6.03 -0.26 4.74
N THR A 52 6.15 0.31 3.53
CA THR A 52 7.43 0.37 2.84
C THR A 52 8.29 1.49 3.40
N GLU A 53 9.60 1.31 3.37
CA GLU A 53 10.52 2.34 3.84
C GLU A 53 10.55 3.57 2.93
N ARG A 54 10.46 3.33 1.61
CA ARG A 54 10.57 4.41 0.62
C ARG A 54 9.26 5.11 0.33
N GLY A 55 8.15 4.49 0.72
CA GLY A 55 6.81 4.98 0.38
C GLY A 55 6.39 4.53 -1.00
N ILE A 56 5.19 3.91 -1.06
CA ILE A 56 4.64 3.41 -2.33
C ILE A 56 4.22 4.55 -3.27
N THR A 57 3.95 5.74 -2.71
CA THR A 57 3.54 6.91 -3.52
C THR A 57 4.61 7.27 -4.56
N GLY A 58 5.89 7.24 -4.16
CA GLY A 58 6.98 7.54 -5.07
C GLY A 58 7.02 6.60 -6.27
N GLU A 59 6.81 5.31 -6.02
CA GLU A 59 6.78 4.31 -7.08
C GLU A 59 5.59 4.51 -8.01
N LEU A 60 4.41 4.83 -7.46
CA LEU A 60 3.22 5.09 -8.27
C LEU A 60 3.43 6.32 -9.17
N LEU A 61 4.02 7.36 -8.64
CA LEU A 61 4.32 8.57 -9.42
C LEU A 61 5.31 8.26 -10.55
N GLU A 62 6.34 7.45 -10.28
CA GLU A 62 7.30 7.03 -11.29
C GLU A 62 6.64 6.21 -12.40
N LEU A 63 5.60 5.46 -12.07
CA LEU A 63 4.83 4.69 -13.04
C LEU A 63 3.83 5.54 -13.83
N GLY A 64 3.76 6.82 -13.54
CA GLY A 64 2.91 7.75 -14.29
C GLY A 64 1.54 8.00 -13.68
N VAL A 65 1.30 7.55 -12.45
CA VAL A 65 0.03 7.84 -11.76
C VAL A 65 0.05 9.30 -11.32
N GLU A 66 -1.02 10.02 -11.62
CA GLU A 66 -1.14 11.42 -11.21
C GLU A 66 -1.44 11.54 -9.71
N LYS A 67 -0.96 12.60 -9.09
CA LYS A 67 -1.21 12.82 -7.65
C LYS A 67 -2.70 12.87 -7.32
N ASP A 68 -3.51 13.45 -8.21
CA ASP A 68 -4.96 13.54 -7.99
C ASP A 68 -5.66 12.19 -8.09
N ASP A 69 -4.97 11.16 -8.57
CA ASP A 69 -5.52 9.80 -8.66
C ASP A 69 -5.04 8.91 -7.51
N ILE A 70 -4.37 9.48 -6.53
CA ILE A 70 -3.90 8.76 -5.34
C ILE A 70 -4.60 9.33 -4.12
N ILE A 71 -5.25 8.45 -3.35
CA ILE A 71 -5.88 8.79 -2.07
C ILE A 71 -5.03 8.19 -0.96
N LEU A 72 -4.64 9.01 0.02
CA LEU A 72 -3.96 8.49 1.21
C LEU A 72 -5.01 8.04 2.22
N GLY A 73 -5.39 6.76 2.13
CA GLY A 73 -6.48 6.20 2.93
C GLY A 73 -6.19 6.19 4.43
N PHE A 74 -4.89 6.21 4.80
CA PHE A 74 -4.46 6.22 6.19
C PHE A 74 -4.45 7.63 6.80
N ILE A 75 -4.77 8.66 6.01
CA ILE A 75 -4.93 10.03 6.49
C ILE A 75 -6.43 10.28 6.65
N ARG A 76 -6.83 10.87 7.76
CA ARG A 76 -8.24 11.23 7.98
C ARG A 76 -8.75 12.11 6.85
N PRO A 77 -9.99 11.90 6.39
CA PRO A 77 -10.52 12.65 5.24
C PRO A 77 -10.39 14.17 5.38
N GLU A 78 -10.63 14.71 6.57
CA GLU A 78 -10.59 16.15 6.82
C GLU A 78 -9.18 16.74 6.72
N TYR A 79 -8.13 15.89 6.79
CA TYR A 79 -6.74 16.34 6.67
C TYR A 79 -6.15 16.13 5.28
N ARG A 80 -6.85 15.44 4.39
CA ARG A 80 -6.34 15.14 3.04
C ARG A 80 -6.14 16.41 2.22
N GLN A 81 -6.91 17.45 2.49
CA GLN A 81 -6.76 18.75 1.81
C GLN A 81 -5.39 19.40 2.03
N PHE A 82 -4.67 18.98 3.07
CA PHE A 82 -3.32 19.51 3.36
C PHE A 82 -2.22 18.67 2.73
N THR A 83 -2.57 17.65 1.97
CA THR A 83 -1.62 16.82 1.23
C THR A 83 -1.61 17.23 -0.24
N ASP A 84 -0.59 16.77 -0.96
CA ASP A 84 -0.51 16.98 -2.41
C ASP A 84 -1.38 16.02 -3.21
N PHE A 85 -2.06 15.09 -2.53
CA PHE A 85 -2.80 14.02 -3.17
C PHE A 85 -4.30 14.31 -3.16
N SER A 86 -5.10 13.36 -3.68
CA SER A 86 -6.53 13.54 -3.80
C SER A 86 -7.22 13.73 -2.44
N VAL A 87 -8.21 14.59 -2.38
CA VAL A 87 -9.01 14.79 -1.18
C VAL A 87 -10.18 13.80 -1.10
N ALA A 88 -10.47 13.12 -2.17
CA ALA A 88 -11.64 12.23 -2.24
C ALA A 88 -11.22 10.77 -2.14
#